data_5aa82e8e7472a044247abed7acbb7129
#
_entry.id   5aa82e8e7472a044247abed7acbb7129
#
_cell.length_a   1.000
_cell.length_b   1.000
_cell.length_c   1.000
_cell.angle_alpha   90.00
_cell.angle_beta   90.00
_cell.angle_gamma   90.00
#
_symmetry.space_group_name_H-M   'P 1'
#
loop_
_entity.id
_entity.type
_entity.pdbx_description
1 polymer ?
#
loop_
_entity_poly.entity_id
_entity_poly.type
_entity_poly.pdbx_seq_one_letter_code
_entity_poly.pdbx_strand_id
1 'polypeptide(L)'
;PFADDANMLNVAVSRAKKKFCLVVTGNEQEQHGNVMDLIDYIAYNNCMVTESKLASIFDYLYEQYTEQRMAFLANYPQVSEYVSETLTYSLLQETLASDRRFCNLKVLCHIPLRQVVKETSFMTIEERKYASNYSTHLDFLIINAVSKQSVLAIETDGYSYHNEESEQYQRDLMKNHILSTYGLPLLRLSTKGSNEKEKVLDKLNEIVVKAKS
;
A
#
# COMPACT_ATOMS: atom_id res chain seq x y z
N PRO A 1 -21.97 4.63 15.69
CA PRO A 1 -20.97 5.59 15.21
C PRO A 1 -21.50 7.00 15.38
N PHE A 2 -20.63 7.97 15.63
CA PHE A 2 -20.98 9.38 15.87
C PHE A 2 -21.86 10.01 14.75
N ALA A 3 -21.62 9.60 13.51
CA ALA A 3 -22.36 10.10 12.35
C ALA A 3 -23.81 9.55 12.24
N ASP A 4 -24.16 8.50 12.97
CA ASP A 4 -25.49 7.89 12.95
C ASP A 4 -26.32 8.25 14.19
N ASP A 5 -25.95 9.30 14.90
CA ASP A 5 -26.72 9.83 16.05
C ASP A 5 -27.89 10.69 15.57
N ALA A 6 -29.11 10.32 15.98
CA ALA A 6 -30.35 11.00 15.56
C ALA A 6 -30.37 12.50 15.90
N ASN A 7 -29.81 12.90 17.05
CA ASN A 7 -29.78 14.29 17.46
C ASN A 7 -28.82 15.10 16.57
N MET A 8 -27.68 14.51 16.24
CA MET A 8 -26.70 15.12 15.33
C MET A 8 -27.29 15.33 13.93
N LEU A 9 -27.95 14.31 13.38
CA LEU A 9 -28.63 14.39 12.09
C LEU A 9 -29.73 15.44 12.09
N ASN A 10 -30.58 15.48 13.12
CA ASN A 10 -31.62 16.49 13.28
C ASN A 10 -31.05 17.90 13.33
N VAL A 11 -29.96 18.10 14.08
CA VAL A 11 -29.30 19.42 14.14
C VAL A 11 -28.74 19.81 12.78
N ALA A 12 -28.10 18.87 12.05
CA ALA A 12 -27.54 19.12 10.72
C ALA A 12 -28.62 19.50 9.71
N VAL A 13 -29.72 18.73 9.64
CA VAL A 13 -30.83 18.96 8.71
C VAL A 13 -31.56 20.24 9.04
N SER A 14 -31.90 20.52 10.33
CA SER A 14 -32.69 21.70 10.75
C SER A 14 -31.93 23.02 10.62
N ARG A 15 -30.59 22.99 10.60
CA ARG A 15 -29.77 24.20 10.41
C ARG A 15 -29.58 24.61 8.96
N ALA A 16 -29.97 23.79 8.02
CA ALA A 16 -29.85 24.09 6.60
C ALA A 16 -30.86 25.18 6.21
N LYS A 17 -30.38 26.35 5.81
CA LYS A 17 -31.24 27.50 5.42
C LYS A 17 -31.75 27.42 3.97
N LYS A 18 -31.03 26.79 3.08
CA LYS A 18 -31.38 26.75 1.64
C LYS A 18 -31.29 25.31 1.06
N LYS A 19 -30.27 24.57 1.40
CA LYS A 19 -30.01 23.27 0.83
C LYS A 19 -29.27 22.38 1.86
N PHE A 20 -29.67 21.14 1.97
CA PHE A 20 -28.97 20.11 2.68
C PHE A 20 -28.48 19.10 1.63
N CYS A 21 -27.24 18.67 1.74
CA CYS A 21 -26.65 17.66 0.88
C CYS A 21 -26.05 16.59 1.78
N LEU A 22 -26.58 15.38 1.69
CA LEU A 22 -26.05 14.21 2.37
C LEU A 22 -25.14 13.45 1.39
N VAL A 23 -23.89 13.26 1.77
CA VAL A 23 -22.94 12.45 1.02
C VAL A 23 -22.62 11.22 1.87
N VAL A 24 -22.91 10.04 1.35
CA VAL A 24 -22.67 8.75 2.01
C VAL A 24 -21.80 7.87 1.16
N THR A 25 -20.96 7.07 1.80
CA THR A 25 -20.11 6.06 1.16
C THR A 25 -20.45 4.70 1.74
N GLY A 26 -20.60 3.69 0.89
CA GLY A 26 -20.84 2.29 1.30
C GLY A 26 -21.96 1.63 0.50
N ASN A 27 -22.04 0.31 0.57
CA ASN A 27 -23.14 -0.45 -0.01
C ASN A 27 -24.41 -0.26 0.83
N GLU A 28 -25.45 0.22 0.19
CA GLU A 28 -26.77 0.50 0.81
C GLU A 28 -27.42 -0.74 1.47
N GLN A 29 -27.01 -1.93 1.07
CA GLN A 29 -27.66 -3.20 1.50
C GLN A 29 -27.28 -3.66 2.91
N GLU A 30 -26.29 -3.09 3.56
CA GLU A 30 -25.78 -3.55 4.86
C GLU A 30 -25.90 -2.54 6.00
N GLN A 31 -26.48 -1.36 5.76
CA GLN A 31 -26.57 -0.31 6.77
C GLN A 31 -27.99 -0.18 7.30
N HIS A 32 -28.17 -0.43 8.57
CA HIS A 32 -29.36 -0.06 9.34
C HIS A 32 -28.98 1.14 10.24
N GLY A 33 -29.87 2.13 10.34
CA GLY A 33 -29.66 3.25 11.24
C GLY A 33 -30.29 4.56 10.76
N ASN A 34 -30.12 5.62 11.55
CA ASN A 34 -30.74 6.92 11.32
C ASN A 34 -30.30 7.56 9.98
N VAL A 35 -29.09 7.28 9.51
CA VAL A 35 -28.61 7.76 8.21
C VAL A 35 -29.39 7.12 7.07
N MET A 36 -29.69 5.80 7.16
CA MET A 36 -30.52 5.12 6.16
C MET A 36 -31.95 5.63 6.18
N ASP A 37 -32.55 5.82 7.35
CA ASP A 37 -33.88 6.42 7.48
C ASP A 37 -33.93 7.81 6.83
N LEU A 38 -32.87 8.60 6.94
CA LEU A 38 -32.76 9.89 6.29
C LEU A 38 -32.63 9.77 4.76
N ILE A 39 -31.89 8.79 4.25
CA ILE A 39 -31.79 8.52 2.82
C ILE A 39 -33.14 8.14 2.25
N ASP A 40 -33.83 7.20 2.90
CA ASP A 40 -35.17 6.74 2.51
C ASP A 40 -36.18 7.91 2.55
N TYR A 41 -36.12 8.78 3.55
CA TYR A 41 -36.93 9.99 3.63
C TYR A 41 -36.65 10.97 2.46
N ILE A 42 -35.39 11.17 2.10
CA ILE A 42 -34.98 12.01 0.96
C ILE A 42 -35.52 11.42 -0.36
N ALA A 43 -35.40 10.11 -0.54
CA ALA A 43 -35.88 9.40 -1.73
C ALA A 43 -37.42 9.44 -1.81
N TYR A 44 -38.13 9.17 -0.70
CA TYR A 44 -39.57 9.19 -0.63
C TYR A 44 -40.19 10.57 -0.98
N ASN A 45 -39.53 11.65 -0.60
CA ASN A 45 -39.99 13.00 -0.86
C ASN A 45 -39.60 13.54 -2.25
N ASN A 46 -39.17 12.69 -3.18
CA ASN A 46 -38.71 13.07 -4.52
C ASN A 46 -37.66 14.17 -4.51
N CYS A 47 -36.88 14.28 -3.46
CA CYS A 47 -35.70 15.13 -3.45
C CYS A 47 -34.67 14.53 -4.43
N MET A 48 -33.83 15.39 -5.00
CA MET A 48 -32.85 14.95 -6.00
C MET A 48 -31.86 13.96 -5.38
N VAL A 49 -32.00 12.69 -5.72
CA VAL A 49 -31.01 11.66 -5.44
C VAL A 49 -30.15 11.55 -6.69
N THR A 50 -28.90 11.87 -6.57
CA THR A 50 -27.92 11.65 -7.62
C THR A 50 -27.09 10.47 -7.20
N GLU A 51 -27.32 9.32 -7.81
CA GLU A 51 -26.35 8.24 -7.73
C GLU A 51 -25.10 8.73 -8.43
N SER A 52 -24.06 8.97 -7.67
CA SER A 52 -22.75 9.14 -8.25
C SER A 52 -22.37 7.80 -8.87
N LYS A 53 -22.03 7.79 -10.17
CA LYS A 53 -21.43 6.60 -10.81
C LYS A 53 -20.09 6.22 -10.16
N LEU A 54 -19.68 6.97 -9.20
CA LEU A 54 -18.44 6.86 -8.45
C LEU A 54 -18.78 6.21 -7.11
N ALA A 55 -18.32 5.00 -6.89
CA ALA A 55 -18.50 4.25 -5.66
C ALA A 55 -17.85 4.95 -4.45
N SER A 56 -16.94 5.90 -4.66
CA SER A 56 -16.38 6.75 -3.62
C SER A 56 -15.81 8.05 -4.20
N ILE A 57 -15.64 9.08 -3.34
CA ILE A 57 -14.94 10.33 -3.71
C ILE A 57 -13.48 10.04 -4.12
N PHE A 58 -12.91 8.95 -3.62
CA PHE A 58 -11.57 8.49 -4.00
C PHE A 58 -11.56 7.92 -5.41
N ASP A 59 -12.62 7.24 -5.86
CA ASP A 59 -12.75 6.76 -7.23
C ASP A 59 -12.79 7.95 -8.21
N TYR A 60 -13.47 9.03 -7.85
CA TYR A 60 -13.45 10.28 -8.63
C TYR A 60 -12.05 10.88 -8.73
N LEU A 61 -11.34 10.95 -7.61
CA LEU A 61 -9.95 11.40 -7.62
C LEU A 61 -9.07 10.43 -8.42
N TYR A 62 -9.31 9.14 -8.30
CA TYR A 62 -8.61 8.11 -9.08
C TYR A 62 -8.88 8.26 -10.58
N GLU A 63 -10.12 8.49 -11.01
CA GLU A 63 -10.45 8.70 -12.41
C GLU A 63 -9.84 9.99 -12.97
N GLN A 64 -9.90 11.09 -12.22
CA GLN A 64 -9.29 12.36 -12.65
C GLN A 64 -7.76 12.25 -12.80
N TYR A 65 -7.11 11.44 -11.97
CA TYR A 65 -5.67 11.20 -12.07
C TYR A 65 -5.30 10.04 -13.01
N THR A 66 -6.26 9.31 -13.57
CA THR A 66 -5.98 8.14 -14.40
C THR A 66 -5.17 8.50 -15.64
N GLU A 67 -5.51 9.57 -16.35
CA GLU A 67 -4.75 10.00 -17.53
C GLU A 67 -3.32 10.42 -17.17
N GLN A 68 -3.17 11.21 -16.10
CA GLN A 68 -1.85 11.62 -15.60
C GLN A 68 -1.04 10.42 -15.10
N ARG A 69 -1.69 9.48 -14.41
CA ARG A 69 -1.07 8.25 -13.95
C ARG A 69 -0.63 7.37 -15.14
N MET A 70 -1.47 7.21 -16.16
CA MET A 70 -1.11 6.46 -17.36
C MET A 70 0.03 7.12 -18.13
N ALA A 71 0.02 8.45 -18.24
CA ALA A 71 1.12 9.21 -18.84
C ALA A 71 2.42 9.06 -18.04
N PHE A 72 2.34 9.07 -16.70
CA PHE A 72 3.48 8.81 -15.82
C PHE A 72 4.02 7.38 -16.00
N LEU A 73 3.13 6.38 -15.95
CA LEU A 73 3.50 4.97 -16.12
C LEU A 73 4.09 4.66 -17.49
N ALA A 74 3.68 5.39 -18.54
CA ALA A 74 4.22 5.22 -19.89
C ALA A 74 5.73 5.55 -19.99
N ASN A 75 6.27 6.33 -19.06
CA ASN A 75 7.70 6.66 -18.99
C ASN A 75 8.55 5.60 -18.29
N TYR A 76 7.93 4.59 -17.68
CA TYR A 76 8.62 3.56 -16.93
C TYR A 76 8.28 2.16 -17.45
N PRO A 77 9.22 1.22 -17.43
CA PRO A 77 8.92 -0.15 -17.82
C PRO A 77 7.92 -0.77 -16.86
N GLN A 78 6.92 -1.44 -17.40
CA GLN A 78 6.01 -2.25 -16.60
C GLN A 78 6.79 -3.43 -16.01
N VAL A 79 6.93 -3.48 -14.69
CA VAL A 79 7.68 -4.51 -13.98
C VAL A 79 6.80 -5.60 -13.38
N SER A 80 5.48 -5.35 -13.29
CA SER A 80 4.50 -6.27 -12.72
C SER A 80 3.13 -6.09 -13.38
N GLU A 81 2.26 -7.07 -13.22
CA GLU A 81 0.82 -6.95 -13.52
C GLU A 81 0.12 -5.98 -12.57
N TYR A 82 0.66 -5.79 -11.37
CA TYR A 82 0.13 -4.87 -10.38
C TYR A 82 0.66 -3.46 -10.57
N VAL A 83 -0.27 -2.53 -10.76
CA VAL A 83 0.04 -1.09 -10.95
C VAL A 83 0.78 -0.51 -9.75
N SER A 84 0.43 -0.95 -8.52
CA SER A 84 1.10 -0.52 -7.29
C SER A 84 2.60 -0.84 -7.30
N GLU A 85 2.99 -2.00 -7.78
CA GLU A 85 4.40 -2.38 -7.89
C GLU A 85 5.13 -1.58 -8.97
N THR A 86 4.49 -1.32 -10.13
CA THR A 86 5.10 -0.47 -11.16
C THR A 86 5.29 0.97 -10.67
N LEU A 87 4.33 1.52 -9.92
CA LEU A 87 4.45 2.84 -9.28
C LEU A 87 5.57 2.86 -8.22
N THR A 88 5.64 1.82 -7.40
CA THR A 88 6.71 1.68 -6.38
C THR A 88 8.08 1.57 -7.06
N TYR A 89 8.21 0.80 -8.12
CA TYR A 89 9.46 0.72 -8.89
C TYR A 89 9.91 2.09 -9.39
N SER A 90 8.99 2.86 -9.98
CA SER A 90 9.27 4.21 -10.48
C SER A 90 9.74 5.14 -9.36
N LEU A 91 9.03 5.11 -8.22
CA LEU A 91 9.39 5.86 -7.02
C LEU A 91 10.81 5.51 -6.53
N LEU A 92 11.15 4.22 -6.50
CA LEU A 92 12.47 3.75 -6.07
C LEU A 92 13.56 4.23 -7.02
N GLN A 93 13.34 4.13 -8.34
CA GLN A 93 14.29 4.62 -9.35
C GLN A 93 14.53 6.11 -9.20
N GLU A 94 13.48 6.92 -9.08
CA GLU A 94 13.61 8.37 -8.88
C GLU A 94 14.31 8.72 -7.57
N THR A 95 13.99 7.98 -6.50
CA THR A 95 14.60 8.17 -5.18
C THR A 95 16.10 7.92 -5.23
N LEU A 96 16.53 6.82 -5.86
CA LEU A 96 17.95 6.51 -6.00
C LEU A 96 18.67 7.51 -6.92
N ALA A 97 18.01 8.00 -7.98
CA ALA A 97 18.58 8.99 -8.89
C ALA A 97 18.69 10.40 -8.26
N SER A 98 17.87 10.70 -7.24
CA SER A 98 17.83 12.02 -6.62
C SER A 98 19.03 12.35 -5.75
N ASP A 99 19.83 11.36 -5.34
CA ASP A 99 20.96 11.57 -4.44
C ASP A 99 22.19 10.78 -4.90
N ARG A 100 23.30 11.50 -5.10
CA ARG A 100 24.59 10.91 -5.51
C ARG A 100 25.13 9.84 -4.58
N ARG A 101 24.73 9.84 -3.31
CA ARG A 101 25.12 8.80 -2.34
C ARG A 101 24.61 7.42 -2.72
N PHE A 102 23.55 7.36 -3.50
CA PHE A 102 22.89 6.14 -3.95
C PHE A 102 23.27 5.72 -5.37
N CYS A 103 24.23 6.39 -6.02
CA CYS A 103 24.61 6.12 -7.42
C CYS A 103 25.04 4.67 -7.69
N ASN A 104 25.53 3.96 -6.67
CA ASN A 104 25.92 2.55 -6.76
C ASN A 104 24.78 1.59 -6.36
N LEU A 105 23.61 2.09 -6.01
CA LEU A 105 22.47 1.26 -5.67
C LEU A 105 21.61 0.98 -6.90
N LYS A 106 21.05 -0.23 -6.97
CA LYS A 106 20.13 -0.64 -8.03
C LYS A 106 18.95 -1.39 -7.44
N VAL A 107 17.77 -1.19 -8.05
CA VAL A 107 16.55 -1.91 -7.73
C VAL A 107 16.45 -3.15 -8.61
N LEU A 108 16.20 -4.29 -8.00
CA LEU A 108 15.83 -5.54 -8.65
C LEU A 108 14.40 -5.89 -8.27
N CYS A 109 13.63 -6.48 -9.21
CA CYS A 109 12.22 -6.82 -9.00
C CYS A 109 12.05 -8.33 -8.91
N HIS A 110 11.07 -8.78 -8.13
CA HIS A 110 10.63 -10.18 -8.03
C HIS A 110 11.75 -11.18 -7.77
N ILE A 111 12.61 -10.86 -6.80
CA ILE A 111 13.77 -11.70 -6.50
C ILE A 111 13.36 -12.86 -5.61
N PRO A 112 13.51 -14.13 -6.04
CA PRO A 112 13.21 -15.29 -5.22
C PRO A 112 13.98 -15.25 -3.89
N LEU A 113 13.27 -15.46 -2.77
CA LEU A 113 13.86 -15.37 -1.43
C LEU A 113 15.08 -16.30 -1.27
N ARG A 114 15.05 -17.49 -1.87
CA ARG A 114 16.17 -18.44 -1.90
C ARG A 114 17.44 -17.93 -2.57
N GLN A 115 17.36 -16.91 -3.44
CA GLN A 115 18.54 -16.30 -4.05
C GLN A 115 19.18 -15.25 -3.13
N VAL A 116 18.39 -14.69 -2.24
CA VAL A 116 18.82 -13.68 -1.28
C VAL A 116 19.41 -14.33 -0.05
N VAL A 117 18.73 -15.35 0.49
CA VAL A 117 19.15 -16.07 1.68
C VAL A 117 19.61 -17.47 1.27
N LYS A 118 20.92 -17.63 1.14
CA LYS A 118 21.56 -18.90 0.72
C LYS A 118 21.83 -19.83 1.90
N GLU A 119 22.18 -19.26 3.03
CA GLU A 119 22.42 -19.99 4.26
C GLU A 119 21.09 -20.32 4.94
N THR A 120 20.88 -21.56 5.34
CA THR A 120 19.60 -22.00 5.93
C THR A 120 19.75 -22.60 7.32
N SER A 121 20.97 -22.56 7.90
CA SER A 121 21.26 -23.20 9.19
C SER A 121 20.45 -22.62 10.35
N PHE A 122 20.12 -21.33 10.30
CA PHE A 122 19.36 -20.64 11.34
C PHE A 122 17.84 -20.67 11.12
N MET A 123 17.36 -21.34 10.08
CA MET A 123 15.94 -21.48 9.75
C MET A 123 15.33 -22.72 10.38
N THR A 124 14.09 -22.63 10.82
CA THR A 124 13.24 -23.77 11.12
C THR A 124 12.93 -24.58 9.85
N ILE A 125 12.37 -25.77 10.01
CA ILE A 125 11.97 -26.62 8.87
C ILE A 125 10.91 -25.90 8.02
N GLU A 126 9.97 -25.23 8.65
CA GLU A 126 8.89 -24.49 7.99
C GLU A 126 9.42 -23.29 7.22
N GLU A 127 10.33 -22.53 7.81
CA GLU A 127 10.98 -21.39 7.15
C GLU A 127 11.84 -21.82 5.96
N ARG A 128 12.55 -22.94 6.06
CA ARG A 128 13.29 -23.50 4.91
C ARG A 128 12.34 -23.86 3.77
N LYS A 129 11.23 -24.51 4.08
CA LYS A 129 10.20 -24.85 3.08
C LYS A 129 9.63 -23.59 2.44
N TYR A 130 9.34 -22.56 3.23
CA TYR A 130 8.83 -21.28 2.76
C TYR A 130 9.87 -20.57 1.87
N ALA A 131 11.11 -20.41 2.34
CA ALA A 131 12.17 -19.72 1.62
C ALA A 131 12.59 -20.43 0.32
N SER A 132 12.50 -21.78 0.27
CA SER A 132 12.83 -22.56 -0.91
C SER A 132 11.72 -22.61 -1.96
N ASN A 133 10.51 -22.19 -1.61
CA ASN A 133 9.38 -22.18 -2.54
C ASN A 133 9.65 -21.19 -3.69
N TYR A 134 9.42 -21.65 -4.92
CA TYR A 134 9.66 -20.87 -6.14
C TYR A 134 8.78 -19.61 -6.23
N SER A 135 7.58 -19.64 -5.65
CA SER A 135 6.65 -18.51 -5.62
C SER A 135 6.96 -17.48 -4.52
N THR A 136 7.85 -17.82 -3.57
CA THR A 136 8.25 -16.88 -2.52
C THR A 136 9.34 -15.95 -3.04
N HIS A 137 9.00 -14.68 -3.18
CA HIS A 137 9.90 -13.64 -3.69
C HIS A 137 9.79 -12.37 -2.86
N LEU A 138 10.75 -11.48 -3.04
CA LEU A 138 10.69 -10.08 -2.62
C LEU A 138 10.17 -9.27 -3.80
N ASP A 139 9.25 -8.33 -3.55
CA ASP A 139 8.77 -7.44 -4.60
C ASP A 139 9.94 -6.63 -5.15
N PHE A 140 10.73 -6.02 -4.26
CA PHE A 140 11.95 -5.29 -4.64
C PHE A 140 13.10 -5.59 -3.70
N LEU A 141 14.29 -5.62 -4.29
CA LEU A 141 15.57 -5.72 -3.59
C LEU A 141 16.50 -4.62 -4.07
N ILE A 142 16.91 -3.73 -3.17
CA ILE A 142 17.98 -2.78 -3.45
C ILE A 142 19.32 -3.46 -3.16
N ILE A 143 20.18 -3.47 -4.14
CA ILE A 143 21.54 -4.00 -4.05
C ILE A 143 22.58 -2.92 -4.31
N ASN A 144 23.77 -3.10 -3.76
CA ASN A 144 24.94 -2.36 -4.21
C ASN A 144 25.47 -3.00 -5.51
N ALA A 145 25.46 -2.25 -6.59
CA ALA A 145 25.85 -2.74 -7.93
C ALA A 145 27.32 -3.13 -8.03
N VAL A 146 28.18 -2.59 -7.16
CA VAL A 146 29.62 -2.89 -7.14
C VAL A 146 29.90 -4.13 -6.30
N SER A 147 29.49 -4.13 -5.02
CA SER A 147 29.75 -5.27 -4.10
C SER A 147 28.79 -6.44 -4.29
N LYS A 148 27.67 -6.25 -5.00
CA LYS A 148 26.57 -7.21 -5.16
C LYS A 148 25.86 -7.59 -3.86
N GLN A 149 26.08 -6.83 -2.80
CA GLN A 149 25.44 -7.07 -1.51
C GLN A 149 24.01 -6.53 -1.52
N SER A 150 23.10 -7.28 -0.88
CA SER A 150 21.74 -6.83 -0.60
C SER A 150 21.78 -5.74 0.45
N VAL A 151 21.03 -4.67 0.21
CA VAL A 151 21.01 -3.45 1.05
C VAL A 151 19.69 -3.31 1.77
N LEU A 152 18.59 -3.44 1.04
CA LEU A 152 17.24 -3.23 1.56
C LEU A 152 16.24 -4.05 0.75
N ALA A 153 15.42 -4.84 1.44
CA ALA A 153 14.24 -5.47 0.86
C ALA A 153 13.04 -4.52 1.00
N ILE A 154 12.18 -4.46 -0.03
CA ILE A 154 10.98 -3.64 -0.01
C ILE A 154 9.81 -4.50 -0.49
N GLU A 155 8.71 -4.44 0.25
CA GLU A 155 7.43 -5.09 -0.07
C GLU A 155 6.36 -4.02 -0.24
N THR A 156 5.48 -4.22 -1.22
CA THR A 156 4.34 -3.35 -1.47
C THR A 156 3.09 -4.03 -0.92
N ASP A 157 2.66 -3.63 0.27
CA ASP A 157 1.49 -4.22 0.90
C ASP A 157 0.22 -3.65 0.28
N GLY A 158 -0.46 -4.47 -0.53
CA GLY A 158 -1.79 -4.19 -1.07
C GLY A 158 -2.84 -4.15 0.03
N TYR A 159 -4.08 -3.86 -0.39
CA TYR A 159 -5.25 -3.93 0.46
C TYR A 159 -5.60 -5.40 0.72
N SER A 160 -4.95 -6.03 1.69
CA SER A 160 -5.42 -7.28 2.27
C SER A 160 -6.02 -7.00 3.63
N TYR A 161 -7.17 -7.56 3.88
CA TYR A 161 -7.78 -7.58 5.20
C TYR A 161 -6.75 -8.17 6.17
N HIS A 162 -6.30 -7.36 7.12
CA HIS A 162 -5.47 -7.83 8.23
C HIS A 162 -6.31 -8.69 9.17
N ASN A 163 -6.66 -9.88 8.72
CA ASN A 163 -7.12 -10.90 9.63
C ASN A 163 -5.85 -11.61 10.13
N GLU A 164 -5.53 -11.45 11.42
CA GLU A 164 -4.34 -12.03 12.05
C GLU A 164 -4.31 -13.57 11.95
N GLU A 165 -5.43 -14.20 11.63
CA GLU A 165 -5.58 -15.64 11.39
C GLU A 165 -5.34 -16.03 9.92
N SER A 166 -5.09 -15.06 9.00
CA SER A 166 -4.91 -15.38 7.60
C SER A 166 -3.57 -16.07 7.34
N GLU A 167 -3.57 -17.03 6.40
CA GLU A 167 -2.32 -17.66 5.93
C GLU A 167 -1.31 -16.63 5.40
N GLN A 168 -1.80 -15.53 4.85
CA GLN A 168 -0.96 -14.45 4.34
C GLN A 168 -0.21 -13.76 5.49
N TYR A 169 -0.87 -13.46 6.60
CA TYR A 169 -0.23 -12.88 7.78
C TYR A 169 0.89 -13.77 8.32
N GLN A 170 0.66 -15.09 8.38
CA GLN A 170 1.69 -16.03 8.82
C GLN A 170 2.90 -16.07 7.85
N ARG A 171 2.66 -15.99 6.55
CA ARG A 171 3.71 -15.89 5.53
C ARG A 171 4.53 -14.60 5.68
N ASP A 172 3.86 -13.49 5.97
CA ASP A 172 4.51 -12.19 6.20
C ASP A 172 5.38 -12.21 7.47
N LEU A 173 4.90 -12.82 8.54
CA LEU A 173 5.69 -13.02 9.76
C LEU A 173 6.94 -13.88 9.50
N MET A 174 6.80 -15.00 8.76
CA MET A 174 7.94 -15.84 8.39
C MET A 174 8.96 -15.05 7.55
N LYS A 175 8.50 -14.29 6.55
CA LYS A 175 9.38 -13.47 5.71
C LYS A 175 10.14 -12.45 6.55
N ASN A 176 9.44 -11.74 7.45
CA ASN A 176 10.02 -10.75 8.35
C ASN A 176 11.10 -11.39 9.24
N HIS A 177 10.79 -12.55 9.83
CA HIS A 177 11.72 -13.26 10.71
C HIS A 177 12.97 -13.74 9.96
N ILE A 178 12.80 -14.34 8.79
CA ILE A 178 13.92 -14.78 7.95
C ILE A 178 14.82 -13.61 7.60
N LEU A 179 14.28 -12.52 7.04
CA LEU A 179 15.09 -11.36 6.64
C LEU A 179 15.82 -10.73 7.83
N SER A 180 15.15 -10.61 8.98
CA SER A 180 15.76 -10.12 10.22
C SER A 180 16.90 -11.01 10.71
N THR A 181 16.72 -12.33 10.70
CA THR A 181 17.73 -13.31 11.13
C THR A 181 19.01 -13.20 10.29
N TYR A 182 18.86 -12.91 9.00
CA TYR A 182 20.00 -12.74 8.09
C TYR A 182 20.46 -11.29 7.93
N GLY A 183 19.95 -10.39 8.76
CA GLY A 183 20.40 -9.00 8.83
C GLY A 183 20.05 -8.16 7.60
N LEU A 184 19.08 -8.59 6.78
CA LEU A 184 18.61 -7.80 5.66
C LEU A 184 17.42 -6.94 6.11
N PRO A 185 17.58 -5.59 6.14
CA PRO A 185 16.50 -4.69 6.46
C PRO A 185 15.33 -4.86 5.51
N LEU A 186 14.10 -4.80 6.04
CA LEU A 186 12.86 -4.81 5.28
C LEU A 186 12.10 -3.52 5.50
N LEU A 187 11.58 -2.95 4.42
CA LEU A 187 10.63 -1.83 4.42
C LEU A 187 9.33 -2.26 3.75
N ARG A 188 8.21 -2.10 4.45
CA ARG A 188 6.87 -2.33 3.89
C ARG A 188 6.22 -1.01 3.54
N LEU A 189 5.76 -0.90 2.30
CA LEU A 189 5.05 0.27 1.78
C LEU A 189 3.59 -0.08 1.58
N SER A 190 2.73 0.52 2.40
CA SER A 190 1.28 0.33 2.27
C SER A 190 0.75 1.11 1.08
N THR A 191 -0.07 0.48 0.24
CA THR A 191 -0.76 1.16 -0.89
C THR A 191 -1.78 2.22 -0.44
N LYS A 192 -2.10 2.28 0.85
CA LYS A 192 -2.91 3.34 1.48
C LYS A 192 -2.06 4.39 2.21
N GLY A 193 -0.76 4.25 2.15
CA GLY A 193 0.16 5.14 2.83
C GLY A 193 0.31 6.47 2.12
N SER A 194 1.12 7.32 2.73
CA SER A 194 1.64 8.56 2.18
C SER A 194 3.11 8.69 2.57
N ASN A 195 3.83 9.57 1.88
CA ASN A 195 5.24 9.85 2.12
C ASN A 195 6.17 8.66 1.89
N GLU A 196 5.84 7.79 0.92
CA GLU A 196 6.62 6.59 0.60
C GLU A 196 8.08 6.97 0.25
N LYS A 197 8.27 8.06 -0.47
CA LYS A 197 9.62 8.57 -0.83
C LYS A 197 10.44 8.91 0.39
N GLU A 198 9.87 9.59 1.37
CA GLU A 198 10.54 9.93 2.63
C GLU A 198 10.90 8.69 3.42
N LYS A 199 9.96 7.73 3.54
CA LYS A 199 10.21 6.45 4.22
C LYS A 199 11.38 5.69 3.60
N VAL A 200 11.47 5.65 2.27
CA VAL A 200 12.58 5.00 1.55
C VAL A 200 13.88 5.74 1.81
N LEU A 201 13.89 7.08 1.72
CA LEU A 201 15.07 7.89 1.97
C LEU A 201 15.59 7.74 3.40
N ASP A 202 14.70 7.78 4.39
CA ASP A 202 15.06 7.63 5.80
C ASP A 202 15.67 6.25 6.04
N LYS A 203 15.07 5.20 5.48
CA LYS A 203 15.60 3.83 5.62
C LYS A 203 16.96 3.65 4.96
N LEU A 204 17.16 4.21 3.78
CA LEU A 204 18.46 4.20 3.10
C LEU A 204 19.51 5.01 3.87
N ASN A 205 19.14 6.15 4.42
CA ASN A 205 20.04 6.97 5.25
C ASN A 205 20.49 6.21 6.51
N GLU A 206 19.57 5.54 7.22
CA GLU A 206 19.92 4.69 8.37
C GLU A 206 20.98 3.64 8.02
N ILE A 207 20.80 2.98 6.85
CA ILE A 207 21.71 1.91 6.41
C ILE A 207 23.08 2.49 6.02
N VAL A 208 23.09 3.60 5.28
CA VAL A 208 24.35 4.24 4.84
C VAL A 208 25.15 4.80 6.02
N VAL A 209 24.49 5.32 7.05
CA VAL A 209 25.16 5.80 8.28
C VAL A 209 25.77 4.62 9.04
N LYS A 210 25.02 3.52 9.22
CA LYS A 210 25.51 2.31 9.91
C LYS A 210 26.69 1.65 9.18
N ALA A 211 26.77 1.76 7.85
CA ALA A 211 27.89 1.20 7.07
C ALA A 211 29.18 2.00 7.16
N LYS A 212 29.15 3.22 7.71
CA LYS A 212 30.32 4.09 7.89
C LYS A 212 30.87 4.11 9.32
N SER A 213 30.13 3.58 10.27
CA SER A 213 30.53 3.38 11.67
C SER A 213 31.11 1.99 11.90
#